data_904b70c4d2edf41a39b836e4cc194190
#
_entry.id   904b70c4d2edf41a39b836e4cc194190
#
_cell.length_a   1.000
_cell.length_b   1.000
_cell.length_c   1.000
_cell.angle_alpha   90.00
_cell.angle_beta   90.00
_cell.angle_gamma   90.00
#
_symmetry.space_group_name_H-M   'P 1'
#
loop_
_entity.id
_entity.type
_entity.pdbx_description
1 polymer ?
#
loop_
_entity_poly.entity_id
_entity_poly.type
_entity_poly.pdbx_seq_one_letter_code
_entity_poly.pdbx_strand_id
1 'polypeptide(L)'
;MIKKHKLSHTLNRMFSLHPKLIDFDLSRLKLLMKKFNNPQNRLQNVIHIAGTNGKGSTASFLKEILENHKLSVNLYTSPHLINFNERIRINNKFISDEKLIKILEEVETKNANNPITFFEITTAAA
;
A
#
# COMPACT_ATOMS: atom_id res chain seq x y z
N MET A 1 -6.13 -22.20 -1.03
CA MET A 1 -7.52 -21.77 -0.76
C MET A 1 -7.65 -21.05 0.59
N ILE A 2 -7.20 -21.60 1.71
CA ILE A 2 -7.30 -21.02 3.06
C ILE A 2 -6.65 -19.62 3.20
N LYS A 3 -5.48 -19.39 2.59
CA LYS A 3 -4.74 -18.12 2.69
C LYS A 3 -5.44 -16.96 1.99
N LYS A 4 -6.02 -17.19 0.82
CA LYS A 4 -6.78 -16.20 0.07
C LYS A 4 -8.03 -15.73 0.85
N HIS A 5 -8.64 -16.65 1.58
CA HIS A 5 -9.77 -16.37 2.47
C HIS A 5 -9.35 -15.47 3.66
N LYS A 6 -8.16 -15.72 4.23
CA LYS A 6 -7.62 -14.90 5.34
C LYS A 6 -7.31 -13.47 4.90
N LEU A 7 -6.69 -13.28 3.72
CA LEU A 7 -6.41 -11.94 3.19
C LEU A 7 -7.70 -11.16 2.94
N SER A 8 -8.69 -11.77 2.28
CA SER A 8 -9.99 -11.13 2.05
C SER A 8 -10.66 -10.72 3.37
N HIS A 9 -10.61 -11.57 4.39
CA HIS A 9 -11.16 -11.26 5.70
C HIS A 9 -10.44 -10.06 6.35
N THR A 10 -9.12 -10.02 6.28
CA THR A 10 -8.32 -8.89 6.81
C THR A 10 -8.65 -7.58 6.09
N LEU A 11 -8.73 -7.60 4.76
CA LEU A 11 -9.09 -6.42 3.97
C LEU A 11 -10.52 -5.94 4.27
N ASN A 12 -11.49 -6.86 4.38
CA ASN A 12 -12.88 -6.51 4.71
C ASN A 12 -13.00 -5.85 6.10
N ARG A 13 -12.23 -6.33 7.08
CA ARG A 13 -12.19 -5.71 8.41
C ARG A 13 -11.68 -4.27 8.34
N MET A 14 -10.69 -4.00 7.49
CA MET A 14 -10.16 -2.64 7.29
C MET A 14 -11.13 -1.70 6.60
N PHE A 15 -12.00 -2.21 5.73
CA PHE A 15 -13.09 -1.42 5.14
C PHE A 15 -14.07 -0.86 6.16
N SER A 16 -14.26 -1.56 7.29
CA SER A 16 -15.21 -1.15 8.32
C SER A 16 -14.67 -0.07 9.28
N LEU A 17 -13.39 0.27 9.22
CA LEU A 17 -12.76 1.25 10.14
C LEU A 17 -13.20 2.70 9.91
N HIS A 18 -13.75 3.01 8.73
CA HIS A 18 -14.23 4.35 8.41
C HIS A 18 -15.37 4.27 7.37
N PRO A 19 -16.43 5.11 7.50
CA PRO A 19 -17.56 5.10 6.56
C PRO A 19 -17.18 5.56 5.15
N LYS A 20 -16.14 6.38 5.00
CA LYS A 20 -15.62 6.81 3.69
C LYS A 20 -14.45 5.92 3.26
N LEU A 21 -14.43 5.53 2.00
CA LEU A 21 -13.30 4.79 1.40
C LEU A 21 -12.06 5.66 1.24
N ILE A 22 -12.26 6.93 0.91
CA ILE A 22 -11.21 7.94 0.71
C ILE A 22 -11.67 9.23 1.37
N ASP A 23 -10.75 9.87 2.07
CA ASP A 23 -10.91 11.22 2.61
C ASP A 23 -9.60 11.97 2.40
N PHE A 24 -9.66 13.24 2.03
CA PHE A 24 -8.47 14.03 1.67
C PHE A 24 -7.73 14.63 2.87
N ASP A 25 -8.16 14.30 4.09
CA ASP A 25 -7.41 14.67 5.29
C ASP A 25 -6.25 13.71 5.55
N LEU A 26 -5.04 14.24 5.62
CA LEU A 26 -3.82 13.47 5.90
C LEU A 26 -3.48 13.37 7.40
N SER A 27 -4.25 13.99 8.28
CA SER A 27 -3.94 14.02 9.72
C SER A 27 -3.89 12.62 10.33
N ARG A 28 -4.87 11.77 10.02
CA ARG A 28 -4.96 10.39 10.49
C ARG A 28 -3.77 9.55 10.04
N LEU A 29 -3.44 9.62 8.75
CA LEU A 29 -2.28 8.91 8.20
C LEU A 29 -0.98 9.37 8.86
N LYS A 30 -0.79 10.69 9.04
CA LYS A 30 0.39 11.25 9.72
C LYS A 30 0.50 10.77 11.17
N LEU A 31 -0.62 10.70 11.89
CA LEU A 31 -0.63 10.17 13.27
C LEU A 31 -0.26 8.68 13.30
N LEU A 32 -0.77 7.90 12.37
CA LEU A 32 -0.41 6.49 12.24
C LEU A 32 1.09 6.32 11.91
N MET A 33 1.61 7.08 10.94
CA MET A 33 3.02 7.01 10.56
C MET A 33 3.97 7.38 11.69
N LYS A 34 3.60 8.31 12.58
CA LYS A 34 4.36 8.61 13.81
C LYS A 34 4.52 7.39 14.70
N LYS A 35 3.50 6.52 14.82
CA LYS A 35 3.58 5.29 15.60
C LYS A 35 4.58 4.26 15.03
N PHE A 36 4.97 4.43 13.77
CA PHE A 36 6.01 3.66 13.07
C PHE A 36 7.35 4.41 12.96
N ASN A 37 7.55 5.48 13.74
CA ASN A 37 8.74 6.33 13.67
C ASN A 37 8.96 6.96 12.28
N ASN A 38 7.89 7.32 11.59
CA ASN A 38 7.88 7.98 10.29
C ASN A 38 8.79 7.30 9.24
N PRO A 39 8.54 6.03 8.88
CA PRO A 39 9.39 5.29 7.94
C PRO A 39 9.49 5.96 6.58
N GLN A 40 8.47 6.72 6.16
CA GLN A 40 8.46 7.46 4.90
C GLN A 40 9.61 8.48 4.79
N ASN A 41 10.13 8.98 5.90
CA ASN A 41 11.26 9.93 5.90
C ASN A 41 12.60 9.28 5.53
N ARG A 42 12.66 7.94 5.50
CA ARG A 42 13.84 7.16 5.13
C ARG A 42 13.82 6.72 3.67
N LEU A 43 12.71 6.94 2.98
CA LEU A 43 12.60 6.62 1.56
C LEU A 43 13.52 7.54 0.75
N GLN A 44 14.29 6.96 -0.15
CA GLN A 44 15.18 7.67 -1.07
C GLN A 44 14.71 7.45 -2.51
N ASN A 45 15.01 8.40 -3.37
CA ASN A 45 14.73 8.30 -4.81
C ASN A 45 13.25 8.00 -5.12
N VAL A 46 12.33 8.69 -4.43
CA VAL A 46 10.89 8.52 -4.63
C VAL A 46 10.45 9.25 -5.90
N ILE A 47 9.75 8.54 -6.77
CA ILE A 47 9.10 9.11 -7.96
C ILE A 47 7.59 9.02 -7.76
N HIS A 48 6.92 10.17 -7.71
CA HIS A 48 5.48 10.26 -7.58
C HIS A 48 4.82 10.51 -8.93
N ILE A 49 3.91 9.62 -9.34
CA ILE A 49 3.17 9.72 -10.59
C ILE A 49 1.72 10.06 -10.28
N ALA A 50 1.29 11.25 -10.66
CA ALA A 50 -0.09 11.73 -10.52
C ALA A 50 -0.71 11.99 -11.89
N GLY A 51 -2.04 11.95 -11.97
CA GLY A 51 -2.78 12.22 -13.21
C GLY A 51 -4.12 11.51 -13.24
N THR A 52 -4.95 11.84 -14.21
CA THR A 52 -6.26 11.22 -14.38
C THR A 52 -6.14 9.83 -15.01
N ASN A 53 -5.39 9.71 -16.11
CA ASN A 53 -5.21 8.47 -16.86
C ASN A 53 -3.71 8.12 -16.99
N GLY A 54 -3.41 6.87 -17.33
CA GLY A 54 -2.07 6.43 -17.70
C GLY A 54 -1.06 6.26 -16.54
N LYS A 55 -1.43 6.56 -15.29
CA LYS A 55 -0.51 6.45 -14.13
C LYS A 55 0.15 5.07 -14.03
N GLY A 56 -0.64 4.01 -14.11
CA GLY A 56 -0.14 2.63 -14.02
C GLY A 56 0.77 2.25 -15.18
N SER A 57 0.43 2.65 -16.39
CA SER A 57 1.26 2.40 -17.58
C SER A 57 2.59 3.14 -17.48
N THR A 58 2.56 4.42 -17.09
CA THR A 58 3.78 5.22 -16.87
C THR A 58 4.68 4.60 -15.81
N ALA A 59 4.10 4.17 -14.68
CA ALA A 59 4.84 3.51 -13.62
C ALA A 59 5.47 2.18 -14.09
N SER A 60 4.75 1.41 -14.89
CA SER A 60 5.25 0.14 -15.46
C SER A 60 6.40 0.37 -16.43
N PHE A 61 6.28 1.33 -17.35
CA PHE A 61 7.37 1.66 -18.27
C PHE A 61 8.61 2.17 -17.55
N LEU A 62 8.43 3.08 -16.60
CA LEU A 62 9.54 3.60 -15.80
C LEU A 62 10.24 2.49 -15.00
N LYS A 63 9.48 1.60 -14.39
CA LYS A 63 10.00 0.42 -13.71
C LYS A 63 10.87 -0.41 -14.64
N GLU A 64 10.36 -0.78 -15.82
CA GLU A 64 11.13 -1.59 -16.80
C GLU A 64 12.44 -0.90 -17.23
N ILE A 65 12.40 0.42 -17.47
CA ILE A 65 13.59 1.19 -17.81
C ILE A 65 14.64 1.12 -16.69
N LEU A 66 14.21 1.40 -15.44
CA LEU A 66 15.12 1.42 -14.29
C LEU A 66 15.71 0.04 -14.00
N GLU A 67 14.92 -1.02 -14.11
CA GLU A 67 15.38 -2.39 -13.89
C GLU A 67 16.36 -2.87 -14.98
N ASN A 68 16.16 -2.46 -16.23
CA ASN A 68 17.13 -2.70 -17.29
C ASN A 68 18.47 -2.01 -17.01
N HIS A 69 18.47 -0.92 -16.26
CA HIS A 69 19.68 -0.26 -15.74
C HIS A 69 20.20 -0.87 -14.43
N LYS A 70 19.73 -2.08 -14.06
CA LYS A 70 20.16 -2.81 -12.86
C LYS A 70 19.81 -2.12 -11.53
N LEU A 71 18.83 -1.23 -11.55
CA LEU A 71 18.30 -0.61 -10.33
C LEU A 71 17.21 -1.48 -9.71
N SER A 72 17.21 -1.55 -8.38
CA SER A 72 16.13 -2.20 -7.64
C SER A 72 14.94 -1.24 -7.53
N VAL A 73 13.78 -1.67 -7.96
CA VAL A 73 12.58 -0.86 -7.99
C VAL A 73 11.47 -1.50 -7.14
N ASN A 74 10.98 -0.72 -6.19
CA ASN A 74 9.75 -1.02 -5.48
C ASN A 74 8.62 -0.16 -6.04
N LEU A 75 7.41 -0.68 -6.09
CA LEU A 75 6.28 0.00 -6.71
C LEU A 75 5.05 -0.10 -5.83
N TYR A 76 4.39 1.04 -5.60
CA TYR A 76 3.06 1.10 -5.03
C TYR A 76 2.09 1.75 -6.01
N THR A 77 1.02 1.04 -6.37
CA THR A 77 0.02 1.50 -7.35
C THR A 77 -1.41 1.34 -6.85
N SER A 78 -2.31 2.12 -7.41
CA SER A 78 -3.75 2.07 -7.12
C SER A 78 -4.53 2.49 -8.37
N PRO A 79 -5.65 1.81 -8.68
CA PRO A 79 -6.17 0.58 -8.08
C PRO A 79 -5.42 -0.68 -8.54
N HIS A 80 -5.82 -1.87 -8.04
CA HIS A 80 -5.46 -3.18 -8.58
C HIS A 80 -6.51 -3.62 -9.62
N LEU A 81 -6.14 -4.60 -10.45
CA LEU A 81 -7.05 -5.16 -11.47
C LEU A 81 -7.82 -6.37 -10.94
N ILE A 82 -7.13 -7.33 -10.34
CA ILE A 82 -7.70 -8.62 -9.91
C ILE A 82 -7.43 -8.86 -8.42
N ASN A 83 -6.18 -8.74 -7.98
CA ASN A 83 -5.76 -9.06 -6.63
C ASN A 83 -5.13 -7.84 -5.96
N PHE A 84 -5.40 -7.65 -4.67
CA PHE A 84 -4.84 -6.53 -3.91
C PHE A 84 -3.31 -6.48 -3.92
N ASN A 85 -2.66 -7.64 -3.95
CA ASN A 85 -1.19 -7.78 -4.00
C ASN A 85 -0.53 -7.06 -5.18
N GLU A 86 -1.28 -6.82 -6.26
CA GLU A 86 -0.79 -6.08 -7.44
C GLU A 86 -0.36 -4.66 -7.09
N ARG A 87 -0.93 -4.09 -6.01
CA ARG A 87 -0.61 -2.74 -5.55
C ARG A 87 0.80 -2.59 -5.03
N ILE A 88 1.41 -3.67 -4.53
CA ILE A 88 2.71 -3.62 -3.87
C ILE A 88 3.67 -4.59 -4.55
N ARG A 89 4.71 -4.06 -5.16
CA ARG A 89 5.83 -4.84 -5.71
C ARG A 89 7.11 -4.52 -4.95
N ILE A 90 7.84 -5.56 -4.60
CA ILE A 90 9.13 -5.47 -3.91
C ILE A 90 10.12 -6.29 -4.74
N ASN A 91 11.19 -5.67 -5.21
CA ASN A 91 12.21 -6.33 -6.02
C ASN A 91 11.58 -7.17 -7.15
N ASN A 92 10.77 -6.56 -7.99
CA ASN A 92 10.10 -7.19 -9.14
C ASN A 92 8.99 -8.21 -8.84
N LYS A 93 8.70 -8.51 -7.59
CA LYS A 93 7.68 -9.51 -7.24
C LYS A 93 6.50 -8.84 -6.54
N PHE A 94 5.31 -9.31 -6.82
CA PHE A 94 4.16 -8.97 -5.99
C PHE A 94 4.39 -9.44 -4.55
N ILE A 95 3.94 -8.64 -3.60
CA ILE A 95 3.97 -9.04 -2.20
C ILE A 95 3.16 -10.33 -2.00
N SER A 96 3.67 -11.27 -1.23
CA SER A 96 2.93 -12.51 -0.91
C SER A 96 1.76 -12.23 0.03
N ASP A 97 0.74 -13.09 0.00
CA ASP A 97 -0.42 -13.00 0.89
C ASP A 97 0.01 -12.98 2.36
N GLU A 98 0.96 -13.84 2.74
CA GLU A 98 1.46 -13.95 4.11
C GLU A 98 2.13 -12.64 4.58
N LYS A 99 3.00 -12.07 3.75
CA LYS A 99 3.69 -10.82 4.08
C LYS A 99 2.71 -9.66 4.14
N LEU A 100 1.77 -9.60 3.20
CA LEU A 100 0.74 -8.56 3.18
C LEU A 100 -0.17 -8.64 4.41
N ILE A 101 -0.67 -9.83 4.76
CA ILE A 101 -1.50 -10.04 5.96
C ILE A 101 -0.75 -9.59 7.21
N LYS A 102 0.51 -10.03 7.36
CA LYS A 102 1.33 -9.67 8.52
C LYS A 102 1.49 -8.16 8.68
N ILE A 103 1.78 -7.45 7.58
CA ILE A 103 1.93 -5.99 7.60
C ILE A 103 0.60 -5.31 7.92
N LEU A 104 -0.49 -5.74 7.30
CA LEU A 104 -1.82 -5.19 7.55
C LEU A 104 -2.26 -5.39 9.00
N GLU A 105 -2.03 -6.57 9.58
CA GLU A 105 -2.33 -6.86 10.99
C GLU A 105 -1.47 -5.99 11.94
N GLU A 106 -0.21 -5.75 11.60
CA GLU A 106 0.66 -4.85 12.36
C GLU A 106 0.17 -3.39 12.31
N VAL A 107 -0.18 -2.91 11.12
CA VAL A 107 -0.71 -1.56 10.93
C VAL A 107 -2.03 -1.37 11.67
N GLU A 108 -2.93 -2.35 11.60
CA GLU A 108 -4.20 -2.35 12.33
C GLU A 108 -3.97 -2.28 13.85
N THR A 109 -3.06 -3.10 14.36
CA THR A 109 -2.70 -3.11 15.79
C THR A 109 -2.17 -1.75 16.25
N LYS A 110 -1.28 -1.14 15.47
CA LYS A 110 -0.75 0.20 15.75
C LYS A 110 -1.81 1.29 15.61
N ASN A 111 -2.74 1.13 14.70
CA ASN A 111 -3.86 2.05 14.56
C ASN A 111 -4.75 2.09 15.79
N ALA A 112 -4.86 0.97 16.53
CA ALA A 112 -5.60 0.85 17.79
C ALA A 112 -7.06 1.32 17.66
N ASN A 113 -7.77 0.83 16.65
CA ASN A 113 -9.17 1.13 16.33
C ASN A 113 -9.50 2.62 16.09
N ASN A 114 -8.50 3.48 15.86
CA ASN A 114 -8.78 4.85 15.46
C ASN A 114 -9.46 4.86 14.08
N PRO A 115 -10.42 5.77 13.85
CA PRO A 115 -11.00 5.94 12.52
C PRO A 115 -9.92 6.22 11.48
N ILE A 116 -9.87 5.39 10.44
CA ILE A 116 -8.92 5.54 9.33
C ILE A 116 -9.54 4.96 8.07
N THR A 117 -9.38 5.63 6.93
CA THR A 117 -9.94 5.11 5.69
C THR A 117 -9.16 3.90 5.19
N PHE A 118 -9.83 3.06 4.40
CA PHE A 118 -9.20 1.91 3.77
C PHE A 118 -7.95 2.30 2.95
N PHE A 119 -8.03 3.42 2.24
CA PHE A 119 -6.91 3.91 1.45
C PHE A 119 -5.72 4.33 2.32
N GLU A 120 -5.97 5.05 3.42
CA GLU A 120 -4.92 5.49 4.34
C GLU A 120 -4.21 4.30 5.00
N ILE A 121 -4.97 3.32 5.54
CA ILE A 121 -4.37 2.17 6.23
C ILE A 121 -3.58 1.28 5.27
N THR A 122 -4.06 1.09 4.05
CA THR A 122 -3.34 0.30 3.04
C THR A 122 -2.13 1.04 2.47
N THR A 123 -2.16 2.38 2.44
CA THR A 123 -1.00 3.22 2.10
C THR A 123 0.06 3.16 3.20
N ALA A 124 -0.35 3.16 4.47
CA ALA A 124 0.59 2.99 5.58
C ALA A 124 1.26 1.61 5.57
N ALA A 125 0.59 0.58 5.05
CA ALA A 125 1.13 -0.77 4.93
C ALA A 125 2.14 -0.93 3.77
N ALA A 126 2.05 -0.10 2.74
CA ALA A 126 2.91 -0.15 1.55
C ALA A 126 4.26 0.49 1.79
#